data_308c3fd85137be52f9f581e35713f673
#
_entry.id   308c3fd85137be52f9f581e35713f673
#
_cell.length_a   1.000
_cell.length_b   1.000
_cell.length_c   1.000
_cell.angle_alpha   90.00
_cell.angle_beta   90.00
_cell.angle_gamma   90.00
#
_symmetry.space_group_name_H-M   'P 1'
#
loop_
_entity.id
_entity.type
_entity.pdbx_description
1 polymer ?
#
loop_
_entity_poly.entity_id
_entity_poly.type
_entity_poly.pdbx_seq_one_letter_code
_entity_poly.pdbx_strand_id
1 'polypeptide(L)'
;MENPPRNARTAVTLVFFLNGAGFSSWIARIPEVQNGLAISEGELGLALLGLGFGALVSLLAAGGLVVKLGSRPVTALTAVMFCILVPLPALAPSLITLALALFVLGVFGGALDVAMNAQGVLVQQRYGRPVLSSMHAAFSFGGFAGAATGGLVAGAGVTPAWHLLGAAVVLGAAAYVSTRWLLPASADASKGGPTFARPSRALAALGIVAFCGLVMEGGMADWSAVYLSNVLDTGPGLAAGGFAAFSLTMGIGRLTGDRLVYL
;
A
#
# COMPACT_ATOMS: atom_id res chain seq x y z
N MET A 1 18.19 -2.16 30.17
CA MET A 1 17.66 -2.35 28.80
C MET A 1 16.21 -1.94 28.83
N GLU A 2 15.81 -0.92 28.06
CA GLU A 2 14.40 -0.53 27.94
C GLU A 2 13.59 -1.70 27.35
N ASN A 3 12.37 -1.90 27.84
CA ASN A 3 11.49 -2.93 27.29
C ASN A 3 11.23 -2.68 25.79
N PRO A 4 11.25 -3.72 24.94
CA PRO A 4 11.01 -3.56 23.51
C PRO A 4 9.62 -2.91 23.27
N PRO A 5 9.50 -1.97 22.31
CA PRO A 5 8.28 -1.18 22.10
C PRO A 5 7.17 -1.99 21.43
N ARG A 6 6.59 -2.95 22.14
CA ARG A 6 5.59 -3.89 21.61
C ARG A 6 4.37 -3.19 21.00
N ASN A 7 3.83 -2.18 21.68
CA ASN A 7 2.67 -1.45 21.19
C ASN A 7 2.97 -0.70 19.88
N ALA A 8 4.15 -0.07 19.78
CA ALA A 8 4.57 0.61 18.55
C ALA A 8 4.78 -0.40 17.40
N ARG A 9 5.37 -1.56 17.68
CA ARG A 9 5.50 -2.64 16.69
C ARG A 9 4.13 -3.08 16.16
N THR A 10 3.18 -3.36 17.05
CA THR A 10 1.82 -3.74 16.65
C THR A 10 1.15 -2.65 15.84
N ALA A 11 1.29 -1.39 16.25
CA ALA A 11 0.73 -0.25 15.54
C ALA A 11 1.28 -0.12 14.12
N VAL A 12 2.61 -0.17 13.96
CA VAL A 12 3.23 -0.10 12.62
C VAL A 12 2.83 -1.30 11.78
N THR A 13 2.87 -2.52 12.33
CA THR A 13 2.43 -3.73 11.62
C THR A 13 0.98 -3.62 11.15
N LEU A 14 0.10 -3.05 11.97
CA LEU A 14 -1.29 -2.81 11.59
C LEU A 14 -1.40 -1.75 10.48
N VAL A 15 -0.61 -0.67 10.51
CA VAL A 15 -0.57 0.32 9.43
C VAL A 15 -0.16 -0.32 8.10
N PHE A 16 0.86 -1.20 8.10
CA PHE A 16 1.23 -1.98 6.91
C PHE A 16 0.07 -2.84 6.40
N PHE A 17 -0.61 -3.55 7.31
CA PHE A 17 -1.77 -4.37 6.96
C PHE A 17 -2.89 -3.52 6.33
N LEU A 18 -3.24 -2.39 6.95
CA LEU A 18 -4.30 -1.51 6.48
C LEU A 18 -3.98 -0.88 5.12
N ASN A 19 -2.71 -0.54 4.88
CA ASN A 19 -2.26 -0.05 3.57
C ASN A 19 -2.45 -1.12 2.49
N GLY A 20 -2.01 -2.36 2.75
CA GLY A 20 -2.22 -3.48 1.83
C GLY A 20 -3.70 -3.77 1.59
N ALA A 21 -4.52 -3.77 2.65
CA ALA A 21 -5.96 -4.00 2.54
C ALA A 21 -6.67 -2.92 1.72
N GLY A 22 -6.31 -1.65 1.91
CA GLY A 22 -6.88 -0.54 1.15
C GLY A 22 -6.55 -0.60 -0.34
N PHE A 23 -5.28 -0.80 -0.69
CA PHE A 23 -4.89 -0.98 -2.10
C PHE A 23 -5.60 -2.16 -2.75
N SER A 24 -5.64 -3.30 -2.07
CA SER A 24 -6.21 -4.52 -2.65
C SER A 24 -7.73 -4.50 -2.72
N SER A 25 -8.39 -3.74 -1.86
CA SER A 25 -9.82 -3.46 -2.01
C SER A 25 -10.10 -2.72 -3.32
N TRP A 26 -9.26 -1.76 -3.70
CA TRP A 26 -9.34 -1.09 -5.01
C TRP A 26 -9.02 -2.07 -6.15
N ILE A 27 -7.90 -2.80 -6.06
CA ILE A 27 -7.43 -3.76 -7.09
C ILE A 27 -8.54 -4.76 -7.45
N ALA A 28 -9.24 -5.29 -6.46
CA ALA A 28 -10.34 -6.24 -6.65
C ALA A 28 -11.52 -5.67 -7.46
N ARG A 29 -11.61 -4.34 -7.59
CA ARG A 29 -12.73 -3.64 -8.24
C ARG A 29 -12.35 -2.98 -9.56
N ILE A 30 -11.08 -3.10 -10.02
CA ILE A 30 -10.60 -2.52 -11.28
C ILE A 30 -11.45 -2.97 -12.48
N PRO A 31 -11.78 -4.28 -12.67
CA PRO A 31 -12.54 -4.70 -13.84
C PRO A 31 -13.94 -4.09 -13.89
N GLU A 32 -14.62 -3.98 -12.75
CA GLU A 32 -15.96 -3.41 -12.71
C GLU A 32 -15.98 -1.90 -12.96
N VAL A 33 -14.95 -1.17 -12.49
CA VAL A 33 -14.79 0.26 -12.79
C VAL A 33 -14.45 0.46 -14.25
N GLN A 34 -13.56 -0.35 -14.83
CA GLN A 34 -13.25 -0.35 -16.26
C GLN A 34 -14.51 -0.54 -17.10
N ASN A 35 -15.28 -1.59 -16.81
CA ASN A 35 -16.50 -1.91 -17.54
C ASN A 35 -17.58 -0.83 -17.35
N GLY A 36 -17.72 -0.27 -16.14
CA GLY A 36 -18.65 0.80 -15.84
C GLY A 36 -18.37 2.09 -16.60
N LEU A 37 -17.11 2.38 -16.89
CA LEU A 37 -16.67 3.53 -17.70
C LEU A 37 -16.59 3.20 -19.19
N ALA A 38 -16.77 1.95 -19.60
CA ALA A 38 -16.64 1.45 -20.97
C ALA A 38 -15.29 1.84 -21.62
N ILE A 39 -14.20 1.78 -20.84
CA ILE A 39 -12.85 2.12 -21.29
C ILE A 39 -12.05 0.87 -21.71
N SER A 40 -11.20 1.02 -22.72
CA SER A 40 -10.28 -0.03 -23.19
C SER A 40 -9.17 -0.32 -22.16
N GLU A 41 -8.46 -1.47 -22.31
CA GLU A 41 -7.29 -1.80 -21.50
C GLU A 41 -6.19 -0.73 -21.62
N GLY A 42 -6.00 -0.17 -22.79
CA GLY A 42 -5.03 0.91 -23.02
C GLY A 42 -5.37 2.19 -22.25
N GLU A 43 -6.64 2.59 -22.24
CA GLU A 43 -7.12 3.73 -21.46
C GLU A 43 -7.05 3.46 -19.96
N LEU A 44 -7.39 2.24 -19.52
CA LEU A 44 -7.20 1.84 -18.13
C LEU A 44 -5.72 1.94 -17.74
N GLY A 45 -4.82 1.41 -18.57
CA GLY A 45 -3.37 1.51 -18.33
C GLY A 45 -2.91 2.96 -18.17
N LEU A 46 -3.40 3.88 -19.02
CA LEU A 46 -3.12 5.32 -18.89
C LEU A 46 -3.64 5.90 -17.57
N ALA A 47 -4.84 5.50 -17.12
CA ALA A 47 -5.37 5.93 -15.82
C ALA A 47 -4.54 5.39 -14.65
N LEU A 48 -4.12 4.12 -14.71
CA LEU A 48 -3.29 3.47 -13.69
C LEU A 48 -1.90 4.13 -13.55
N LEU A 49 -1.34 4.70 -14.64
CA LEU A 49 -0.14 5.53 -14.53
C LEU A 49 -0.32 6.70 -13.57
N GLY A 50 -1.54 7.20 -13.39
CA GLY A 50 -1.83 8.23 -12.40
C GLY A 50 -1.39 7.81 -10.99
N LEU A 51 -1.68 6.57 -10.58
CA LEU A 51 -1.27 6.03 -9.28
C LEU A 51 0.27 6.02 -9.13
N GLY A 52 0.97 5.53 -10.16
CA GLY A 52 2.42 5.48 -10.19
C GLY A 52 3.06 6.87 -10.14
N PHE A 53 2.58 7.83 -10.93
CA PHE A 53 3.06 9.21 -10.91
C PHE A 53 2.79 9.89 -9.57
N GLY A 54 1.62 9.67 -8.97
CA GLY A 54 1.31 10.18 -7.64
C GLY A 54 2.27 9.65 -6.58
N ALA A 55 2.55 8.36 -6.59
CA ALA A 55 3.53 7.74 -5.70
C ALA A 55 4.93 8.31 -5.93
N LEU A 56 5.37 8.47 -7.18
CA LEU A 56 6.68 9.04 -7.50
C LEU A 56 6.82 10.48 -6.99
N VAL A 57 5.81 11.33 -7.17
CA VAL A 57 5.80 12.71 -6.65
C VAL A 57 5.90 12.71 -5.13
N SER A 58 5.18 11.83 -4.46
CA SER A 58 5.19 11.73 -3.01
C SER A 58 6.52 11.23 -2.44
N LEU A 59 7.20 10.30 -3.12
CA LEU A 59 8.53 9.83 -2.72
C LEU A 59 9.53 10.96 -2.61
N LEU A 60 9.47 11.94 -3.52
CA LEU A 60 10.35 13.11 -3.51
C LEU A 60 10.06 14.06 -2.34
N ALA A 61 8.80 14.17 -1.91
CA ALA A 61 8.37 15.11 -0.87
C ALA A 61 8.33 14.48 0.53
N ALA A 62 7.91 13.22 0.62
CA ALA A 62 7.63 12.56 1.90
C ALA A 62 8.87 12.40 2.78
N GLY A 63 10.04 12.10 2.19
CA GLY A 63 11.30 12.03 2.94
C GLY A 63 11.61 13.35 3.65
N GLY A 64 11.45 14.47 2.96
CA GLY A 64 11.63 15.80 3.54
C GLY A 64 10.61 16.13 4.63
N LEU A 65 9.36 15.71 4.46
CA LEU A 65 8.33 15.88 5.48
C LEU A 65 8.62 15.05 6.73
N VAL A 66 9.05 13.80 6.57
CA VAL A 66 9.44 12.94 7.69
C VAL A 66 10.61 13.53 8.46
N VAL A 67 11.62 14.06 7.78
CA VAL A 67 12.77 14.74 8.44
C VAL A 67 12.34 15.96 9.22
N LYS A 68 11.40 16.77 8.67
CA LYS A 68 10.97 18.04 9.29
C LYS A 68 9.95 17.84 10.40
N LEU A 69 8.99 16.95 10.24
CA LEU A 69 7.83 16.79 11.11
C LEU A 69 7.93 15.56 12.01
N GLY A 70 8.82 14.61 11.68
CA GLY A 70 8.87 13.27 12.26
C GLY A 70 7.95 12.30 11.54
N SER A 71 8.27 11.00 11.60
CA SER A 71 7.51 9.96 10.89
C SER A 71 6.11 9.75 11.46
N ARG A 72 5.89 9.93 12.77
CA ARG A 72 4.58 9.72 13.40
C ARG A 72 3.45 10.59 12.82
N PRO A 73 3.54 11.94 12.78
CA PRO A 73 2.46 12.77 12.25
C PRO A 73 2.26 12.55 10.75
N VAL A 74 3.33 12.31 9.99
CA VAL A 74 3.23 12.00 8.56
C VAL A 74 2.50 10.69 8.35
N THR A 75 2.90 9.60 9.05
CA THR A 75 2.21 8.31 8.99
C THR A 75 0.75 8.43 9.39
N ALA A 76 0.45 9.14 10.48
CA ALA A 76 -0.92 9.28 10.97
C ALA A 76 -1.82 10.00 9.95
N LEU A 77 -1.35 11.11 9.39
CA LEU A 77 -2.10 11.87 8.38
C LEU A 77 -2.28 11.04 7.11
N THR A 78 -1.19 10.49 6.58
CA THR A 78 -1.24 9.79 5.29
C THR A 78 -2.01 8.47 5.36
N ALA A 79 -1.96 7.73 6.48
CA ALA A 79 -2.73 6.50 6.66
C ALA A 79 -4.24 6.78 6.67
N VAL A 80 -4.68 7.81 7.40
CA VAL A 80 -6.10 8.18 7.44
C VAL A 80 -6.55 8.72 6.09
N MET A 81 -5.78 9.63 5.48
CA MET A 81 -6.11 10.18 4.16
C MET A 81 -6.14 9.11 3.08
N PHE A 82 -5.17 8.20 3.05
CA PHE A 82 -5.18 7.08 2.12
C PHE A 82 -6.47 6.26 2.21
N CYS A 83 -6.89 5.88 3.43
CA CYS A 83 -8.13 5.14 3.61
C CYS A 83 -9.37 5.92 3.15
N ILE A 84 -9.45 7.22 3.42
CA ILE A 84 -10.55 8.10 2.98
C ILE A 84 -10.58 8.20 1.45
N LEU A 85 -9.43 8.14 0.79
CA LEU A 85 -9.30 8.32 -0.66
C LEU A 85 -9.50 7.02 -1.47
N VAL A 86 -9.44 5.85 -0.83
CA VAL A 86 -9.67 4.54 -1.49
C VAL A 86 -10.96 4.49 -2.33
N PRO A 87 -12.09 5.10 -1.96
CA PRO A 87 -13.31 5.08 -2.77
C PRO A 87 -13.26 5.95 -4.03
N LEU A 88 -12.37 6.96 -4.09
CA LEU A 88 -12.39 7.95 -5.18
C LEU A 88 -12.35 7.35 -6.58
N PRO A 89 -11.52 6.35 -6.91
CA PRO A 89 -11.49 5.75 -8.23
C PRO A 89 -12.84 5.14 -8.65
N ALA A 90 -13.58 4.55 -7.72
CA ALA A 90 -14.89 3.97 -8.01
C ALA A 90 -16.02 5.01 -8.14
N LEU A 91 -15.77 6.24 -7.76
CA LEU A 91 -16.70 7.37 -7.92
C LEU A 91 -16.41 8.22 -9.15
N ALA A 92 -15.37 7.88 -9.92
CA ALA A 92 -14.96 8.62 -11.09
C ALA A 92 -15.96 8.43 -12.25
N PRO A 93 -16.51 9.51 -12.84
CA PRO A 93 -17.46 9.43 -13.96
C PRO A 93 -16.78 9.38 -15.34
N SER A 94 -15.46 9.47 -15.41
CA SER A 94 -14.70 9.51 -16.68
C SER A 94 -13.26 9.05 -16.50
N LEU A 95 -12.59 8.74 -17.63
CA LEU A 95 -11.18 8.40 -17.67
C LEU A 95 -10.28 9.44 -16.98
N ILE A 96 -10.51 10.71 -17.25
CA ILE A 96 -9.70 11.80 -16.67
C ILE A 96 -9.88 11.87 -15.17
N THR A 97 -11.11 11.79 -14.68
CA THR A 97 -11.38 11.80 -13.23
C THR A 97 -10.87 10.53 -12.54
N LEU A 98 -10.89 9.38 -13.21
CA LEU A 98 -10.26 8.15 -12.73
C LEU A 98 -8.74 8.33 -12.59
N ALA A 99 -8.07 8.86 -13.62
CA ALA A 99 -6.63 9.11 -13.57
C ALA A 99 -6.25 10.09 -12.44
N LEU A 100 -7.03 11.17 -12.25
CA LEU A 100 -6.82 12.13 -11.17
C LEU A 100 -7.07 11.52 -9.79
N ALA A 101 -8.13 10.71 -9.64
CA ALA A 101 -8.41 9.99 -8.40
C ALA A 101 -7.28 9.04 -8.02
N LEU A 102 -6.76 8.29 -9.01
CA LEU A 102 -5.62 7.40 -8.84
C LEU A 102 -4.34 8.16 -8.53
N PHE A 103 -4.11 9.32 -9.18
CA PHE A 103 -2.96 10.17 -8.87
C PHE A 103 -2.99 10.62 -7.40
N VAL A 104 -4.13 11.12 -6.92
CA VAL A 104 -4.28 11.56 -5.52
C VAL A 104 -4.11 10.38 -4.56
N LEU A 105 -4.71 9.22 -4.87
CA LEU A 105 -4.52 8.00 -4.09
C LEU A 105 -3.05 7.58 -4.06
N GLY A 106 -2.34 7.68 -5.19
CA GLY A 106 -0.92 7.40 -5.30
C GLY A 106 -0.05 8.35 -4.46
N VAL A 107 -0.38 9.64 -4.43
CA VAL A 107 0.33 10.63 -3.59
C VAL A 107 0.26 10.23 -2.11
N PHE A 108 -0.92 9.94 -1.61
CA PHE A 108 -1.07 9.58 -0.19
C PHE A 108 -0.58 8.17 0.13
N GLY A 109 -0.75 7.22 -0.79
CA GLY A 109 -0.21 5.86 -0.67
C GLY A 109 1.31 5.83 -0.64
N GLY A 110 1.97 6.53 -1.55
CA GLY A 110 3.43 6.61 -1.58
C GLY A 110 4.01 7.39 -0.40
N ALA A 111 3.35 8.48 0.05
CA ALA A 111 3.77 9.19 1.25
C ALA A 111 3.61 8.32 2.51
N LEU A 112 2.54 7.52 2.58
CA LEU A 112 2.34 6.55 3.65
C LEU A 112 3.43 5.49 3.64
N ASP A 113 3.78 4.97 2.47
CA ASP A 113 4.84 3.95 2.33
C ASP A 113 6.16 4.45 2.91
N VAL A 114 6.61 5.66 2.54
CA VAL A 114 7.82 6.27 3.09
C VAL A 114 7.73 6.43 4.62
N ALA A 115 6.63 6.97 5.12
CA ALA A 115 6.49 7.31 6.53
C ALA A 115 6.34 6.07 7.43
N MET A 116 5.56 5.05 6.99
CA MET A 116 5.40 3.81 7.76
C MET A 116 6.69 2.97 7.77
N ASN A 117 7.46 2.99 6.67
CA ASN A 117 8.79 2.35 6.64
C ASN A 117 9.77 3.05 7.58
N ALA A 118 9.77 4.38 7.65
CA ALA A 118 10.57 5.12 8.63
C ALA A 118 10.22 4.70 10.07
N GLN A 119 8.94 4.60 10.41
CA GLN A 119 8.49 4.06 11.71
C GLN A 119 8.94 2.60 11.92
N GLY A 120 8.85 1.76 10.88
CA GLY A 120 9.29 0.36 10.92
C GLY A 120 10.78 0.23 11.26
N VAL A 121 11.62 1.04 10.61
CA VAL A 121 13.07 1.08 10.88
C VAL A 121 13.36 1.52 12.31
N LEU A 122 12.69 2.56 12.83
CA LEU A 122 12.85 3.00 14.21
C LEU A 122 12.44 1.93 15.23
N VAL A 123 11.33 1.24 14.96
CA VAL A 123 10.89 0.12 15.79
C VAL A 123 11.92 -1.00 15.76
N GLN A 124 12.43 -1.37 14.59
CA GLN A 124 13.45 -2.41 14.43
C GLN A 124 14.73 -2.09 15.21
N GLN A 125 15.21 -0.84 15.12
CA GLN A 125 16.40 -0.38 15.86
C GLN A 125 16.22 -0.55 17.37
N ARG A 126 15.04 -0.19 17.90
CA ARG A 126 14.73 -0.35 19.34
C ARG A 126 14.48 -1.81 19.75
N TYR A 127 14.09 -2.66 18.80
CA TYR A 127 13.90 -4.10 19.03
C TYR A 127 15.25 -4.85 19.07
N GLY A 128 16.31 -4.30 18.48
CA GLY A 128 17.63 -4.92 18.40
C GLY A 128 17.69 -6.21 17.55
N ARG A 129 16.66 -6.45 16.72
CA ARG A 129 16.60 -7.60 15.80
C ARG A 129 15.76 -7.28 14.56
N PRO A 130 15.97 -7.96 13.42
CA PRO A 130 15.15 -7.80 12.23
C PRO A 130 13.66 -8.07 12.52
N VAL A 131 12.78 -7.14 12.15
CA VAL A 131 11.31 -7.25 12.25
C VAL A 131 10.61 -6.59 11.07
N LEU A 132 11.35 -5.96 10.16
CA LEU A 132 10.77 -5.18 9.06
C LEU A 132 10.12 -6.10 8.02
N SER A 133 10.71 -7.27 7.74
CA SER A 133 10.14 -8.23 6.78
C SER A 133 8.79 -8.77 7.25
N SER A 134 8.61 -8.98 8.57
CA SER A 134 7.30 -9.36 9.13
C SER A 134 6.25 -8.24 9.01
N MET A 135 6.66 -6.96 9.01
CA MET A 135 5.75 -5.84 8.74
C MET A 135 5.32 -5.83 7.25
N HIS A 136 6.26 -6.07 6.32
CA HIS A 136 5.93 -6.23 4.91
C HIS A 136 5.08 -7.49 4.64
N ALA A 137 5.25 -8.56 5.41
CA ALA A 137 4.35 -9.71 5.37
C ALA A 137 2.92 -9.31 5.78
N ALA A 138 2.78 -8.45 6.80
CA ALA A 138 1.46 -7.94 7.21
C ALA A 138 0.81 -7.10 6.09
N PHE A 139 1.58 -6.30 5.32
CA PHE A 139 1.08 -5.63 4.11
C PHE A 139 0.51 -6.65 3.12
N SER A 140 1.24 -7.73 2.84
CA SER A 140 0.78 -8.78 1.92
C SER A 140 -0.47 -9.51 2.43
N PHE A 141 -0.54 -9.81 3.73
CA PHE A 141 -1.76 -10.39 4.33
C PHE A 141 -2.94 -9.41 4.32
N GLY A 142 -2.67 -8.10 4.48
CA GLY A 142 -3.66 -7.06 4.23
C GLY A 142 -4.14 -7.10 2.77
N GLY A 143 -3.20 -7.23 1.83
CA GLY A 143 -3.49 -7.40 0.42
C GLY A 143 -4.40 -8.59 0.14
N PHE A 144 -4.07 -9.75 0.72
CA PHE A 144 -4.93 -10.93 0.65
C PHE A 144 -6.34 -10.63 1.21
N ALA A 145 -6.43 -10.05 2.40
CA ALA A 145 -7.70 -9.74 3.05
C ALA A 145 -8.55 -8.77 2.23
N GLY A 146 -7.95 -7.70 1.70
CA GLY A 146 -8.63 -6.72 0.86
C GLY A 146 -9.13 -7.29 -0.46
N ALA A 147 -8.30 -8.09 -1.15
CA ALA A 147 -8.70 -8.75 -2.39
C ALA A 147 -9.77 -9.83 -2.16
N ALA A 148 -9.61 -10.66 -1.14
CA ALA A 148 -10.59 -11.71 -0.81
C ALA A 148 -11.95 -11.12 -0.41
N THR A 149 -11.97 -10.12 0.47
CA THR A 149 -13.22 -9.43 0.85
C THR A 149 -13.82 -8.69 -0.34
N GLY A 150 -12.98 -8.04 -1.17
CA GLY A 150 -13.41 -7.39 -2.41
C GLY A 150 -14.09 -8.35 -3.38
N GLY A 151 -13.50 -9.53 -3.58
CA GLY A 151 -14.09 -10.59 -4.41
C GLY A 151 -15.39 -11.13 -3.85
N LEU A 152 -15.46 -11.42 -2.55
CA LEU A 152 -16.69 -11.90 -1.90
C LEU A 152 -17.83 -10.89 -2.04
N VAL A 153 -17.54 -9.62 -1.79
CA VAL A 153 -18.52 -8.52 -1.88
C VAL A 153 -18.94 -8.25 -3.32
N ALA A 154 -18.01 -8.38 -4.29
CA ALA A 154 -18.30 -8.32 -5.72
C ALA A 154 -19.20 -9.46 -6.17
N GLY A 155 -18.89 -10.71 -5.73
CA GLY A 155 -19.71 -11.87 -6.00
C GLY A 155 -21.13 -11.80 -5.41
N ALA A 156 -21.32 -11.01 -4.34
CA ALA A 156 -22.62 -10.71 -3.76
C ALA A 156 -23.37 -9.56 -4.49
N GLY A 157 -22.82 -9.00 -5.58
CA GLY A 157 -23.45 -7.94 -6.37
C GLY A 157 -23.40 -6.53 -5.76
N VAL A 158 -22.59 -6.30 -4.73
CA VAL A 158 -22.38 -4.97 -4.16
C VAL A 158 -21.51 -4.11 -5.08
N THR A 159 -21.96 -2.92 -5.43
CA THR A 159 -21.23 -2.04 -6.34
C THR A 159 -19.85 -1.62 -5.78
N PRO A 160 -18.85 -1.30 -6.64
CA PRO A 160 -17.53 -0.84 -6.22
C PRO A 160 -17.58 0.32 -5.23
N ALA A 161 -18.45 1.31 -5.47
CA ALA A 161 -18.58 2.47 -4.62
C ALA A 161 -18.95 2.11 -3.17
N TRP A 162 -19.99 1.30 -2.96
CA TRP A 162 -20.41 0.92 -1.61
C TRP A 162 -19.38 0.04 -0.90
N HIS A 163 -18.76 -0.89 -1.62
CA HIS A 163 -17.68 -1.69 -1.05
C HIS A 163 -16.53 -0.81 -0.55
N LEU A 164 -16.01 0.08 -1.41
CA LEU A 164 -14.85 0.90 -1.07
C LEU A 164 -15.17 1.99 -0.04
N LEU A 165 -16.40 2.51 0.01
CA LEU A 165 -16.86 3.39 1.09
C LEU A 165 -16.87 2.64 2.43
N GLY A 166 -17.41 1.43 2.47
CA GLY A 166 -17.37 0.58 3.67
C GLY A 166 -15.93 0.27 4.12
N ALA A 167 -15.06 -0.09 3.17
CA ALA A 167 -13.64 -0.30 3.43
C ALA A 167 -12.97 0.96 3.99
N ALA A 168 -13.23 2.15 3.42
CA ALA A 168 -12.69 3.42 3.90
C ALA A 168 -13.06 3.71 5.35
N VAL A 169 -14.31 3.46 5.75
CA VAL A 169 -14.76 3.65 7.13
C VAL A 169 -14.04 2.70 8.08
N VAL A 170 -14.02 1.41 7.77
CA VAL A 170 -13.42 0.39 8.64
C VAL A 170 -11.90 0.57 8.74
N LEU A 171 -11.22 0.68 7.59
CA LEU A 171 -9.77 0.83 7.55
C LEU A 171 -9.33 2.19 8.09
N GLY A 172 -10.08 3.26 7.81
CA GLY A 172 -9.80 4.61 8.30
C GLY A 172 -9.93 4.71 9.83
N ALA A 173 -10.97 4.10 10.42
CA ALA A 173 -11.12 4.02 11.86
C ALA A 173 -9.98 3.23 12.51
N ALA A 174 -9.63 2.07 11.94
CA ALA A 174 -8.51 1.26 12.41
C ALA A 174 -7.16 2.00 12.28
N ALA A 175 -6.93 2.73 11.17
CA ALA A 175 -5.75 3.57 10.98
C ALA A 175 -5.67 4.67 12.03
N TYR A 176 -6.75 5.42 12.23
CA TYR A 176 -6.82 6.47 13.25
C TYR A 176 -6.49 5.94 14.66
N VAL A 177 -7.03 4.80 15.02
CA VAL A 177 -6.77 4.18 16.32
C VAL A 177 -5.33 3.70 16.43
N SER A 178 -4.83 2.96 15.44
CA SER A 178 -3.49 2.36 15.47
C SER A 178 -2.37 3.41 15.54
N THR A 179 -2.52 4.54 14.85
CA THR A 179 -1.50 5.58 14.82
C THR A 179 -1.24 6.27 16.16
N ARG A 180 -2.12 6.07 17.16
CA ARG A 180 -1.93 6.59 18.52
C ARG A 180 -0.74 5.96 19.24
N TRP A 181 -0.38 4.72 18.90
CA TRP A 181 0.73 3.98 19.52
C TRP A 181 2.02 3.96 18.70
N LEU A 182 2.10 4.75 17.63
CA LEU A 182 3.34 4.96 16.88
C LEU A 182 4.39 5.64 17.77
N LEU A 183 5.67 5.39 17.47
CA LEU A 183 6.77 6.04 18.16
C LEU A 183 6.67 7.57 18.02
N PRO A 184 6.97 8.35 19.08
CA PRO A 184 6.84 9.81 19.01
C PRO A 184 7.81 10.43 18.00
N ALA A 185 7.46 11.62 17.48
CA ALA A 185 8.29 12.34 16.50
C ALA A 185 9.71 12.63 17.01
N SER A 186 9.91 12.77 18.33
CA SER A 186 11.23 12.92 18.93
C SER A 186 12.15 11.70 18.72
N ALA A 187 11.59 10.54 18.34
CA ALA A 187 12.37 9.35 18.01
C ALA A 187 13.09 9.46 16.66
N ASP A 188 12.57 10.29 15.76
CA ASP A 188 13.13 10.56 14.43
C ASP A 188 14.19 11.65 14.41
N ALA A 189 14.46 12.29 15.53
CA ALA A 189 15.38 13.39 15.63
C ALA A 189 16.80 12.98 15.20
N SER A 190 16.95 12.68 13.92
CA SER A 190 18.23 12.52 13.29
C SER A 190 18.87 13.90 13.15
N LYS A 191 19.98 14.05 13.78
CA LYS A 191 20.82 15.23 13.74
C LYS A 191 21.34 15.46 12.32
N GLY A 192 20.58 16.21 11.48
CA GLY A 192 21.13 16.88 10.31
C GLY A 192 21.83 16.00 9.25
N GLY A 193 21.19 14.95 8.77
CA GLY A 193 21.66 14.22 7.57
C GLY A 193 21.25 14.94 6.29
N PRO A 194 21.97 14.78 5.16
CA PRO A 194 21.59 15.35 3.89
C PRO A 194 20.24 14.77 3.44
N THR A 195 19.32 15.61 3.02
CA THR A 195 17.99 15.25 2.50
C THR A 195 18.08 14.45 1.19
N PHE A 196 19.21 14.57 0.49
CA PHE A 196 19.51 13.88 -0.76
C PHE A 196 20.95 13.35 -0.75
N ALA A 197 21.10 12.03 -0.87
CA ALA A 197 22.39 11.38 -1.08
C ALA A 197 22.45 10.83 -2.51
N ARG A 198 23.56 11.01 -3.21
CA ARG A 198 23.79 10.36 -4.51
C ARG A 198 23.97 8.85 -4.28
N PRO A 199 23.22 7.99 -4.99
CA PRO A 199 23.39 6.54 -4.84
C PRO A 199 24.77 6.10 -5.30
N SER A 200 25.41 5.19 -4.54
CA SER A 200 26.61 4.49 -4.98
C SER A 200 26.26 3.49 -6.10
N ARG A 201 27.27 3.00 -6.83
CA ARG A 201 27.05 1.96 -7.86
C ARG A 201 26.39 0.69 -7.31
N ALA A 202 26.74 0.29 -6.08
CA ALA A 202 26.11 -0.85 -5.41
C ALA A 202 24.62 -0.59 -5.11
N LEU A 203 24.28 0.63 -4.63
CA LEU A 203 22.90 1.02 -4.42
C LEU A 203 22.10 1.12 -5.72
N ALA A 204 22.72 1.53 -6.83
CA ALA A 204 22.09 1.54 -8.14
C ALA A 204 21.74 0.12 -8.61
N ALA A 205 22.62 -0.86 -8.42
CA ALA A 205 22.35 -2.27 -8.76
C ALA A 205 21.18 -2.84 -7.94
N LEU A 206 21.16 -2.58 -6.61
CA LEU A 206 20.04 -2.96 -5.75
C LEU A 206 18.75 -2.26 -6.17
N GLY A 207 18.84 -0.99 -6.60
CA GLY A 207 17.72 -0.23 -7.13
C GLY A 207 17.10 -0.86 -8.38
N ILE A 208 17.92 -1.39 -9.30
CA ILE A 208 17.44 -2.12 -10.48
C ILE A 208 16.70 -3.40 -10.08
N VAL A 209 17.24 -4.18 -9.15
CA VAL A 209 16.58 -5.39 -8.64
C VAL A 209 15.24 -5.05 -7.99
N ALA A 210 15.21 -4.00 -7.15
CA ALA A 210 13.98 -3.52 -6.53
C ALA A 210 12.97 -3.02 -7.57
N PHE A 211 13.43 -2.31 -8.59
CA PHE A 211 12.56 -1.85 -9.69
C PHE A 211 11.92 -3.01 -10.44
N CYS A 212 12.70 -4.04 -10.81
CA CYS A 212 12.15 -5.24 -11.45
C CYS A 212 11.09 -5.93 -10.57
N GLY A 213 11.34 -6.04 -9.26
CA GLY A 213 10.37 -6.58 -8.30
C GLY A 213 9.09 -5.74 -8.25
N LEU A 214 9.21 -4.43 -8.16
CA LEU A 214 8.05 -3.52 -8.14
C LEU A 214 7.24 -3.55 -9.44
N VAL A 215 7.90 -3.68 -10.60
CA VAL A 215 7.20 -3.84 -11.90
C VAL A 215 6.39 -5.14 -11.92
N MET A 216 6.95 -6.25 -11.41
CA MET A 216 6.21 -7.51 -11.32
C MET A 216 5.03 -7.42 -10.33
N GLU A 217 5.26 -6.86 -9.13
CA GLU A 217 4.20 -6.66 -8.13
C GLU A 217 3.09 -5.76 -8.69
N GLY A 218 3.46 -4.64 -9.34
CA GLY A 218 2.52 -3.72 -9.98
C GLY A 218 1.72 -4.38 -11.11
N GLY A 219 2.39 -5.13 -11.99
CA GLY A 219 1.73 -5.86 -13.06
C GLY A 219 0.70 -6.87 -12.54
N MET A 220 1.02 -7.59 -11.47
CA MET A 220 0.06 -8.51 -10.81
C MET A 220 -1.10 -7.74 -10.17
N ALA A 221 -0.84 -6.60 -9.55
CA ALA A 221 -1.86 -5.77 -8.93
C ALA A 221 -2.83 -5.19 -9.99
N ASP A 222 -2.31 -4.60 -11.04
CA ASP A 222 -3.10 -3.87 -12.02
C ASP A 222 -3.87 -4.79 -12.97
N TRP A 223 -3.28 -5.93 -13.33
CA TRP A 223 -3.75 -6.73 -14.46
C TRP A 223 -4.29 -8.11 -14.10
N SER A 224 -4.02 -8.69 -12.91
CA SER A 224 -4.47 -10.03 -12.61
C SER A 224 -5.99 -10.18 -12.59
N ALA A 225 -6.70 -9.23 -11.97
CA ALA A 225 -8.16 -9.24 -11.94
C ALA A 225 -8.76 -8.94 -13.31
N VAL A 226 -8.17 -8.03 -14.08
CA VAL A 226 -8.59 -7.70 -15.47
C VAL A 226 -8.42 -8.91 -16.36
N TYR A 227 -7.28 -9.61 -16.28
CA TYR A 227 -7.03 -10.81 -17.07
C TYR A 227 -8.03 -11.95 -16.76
N LEU A 228 -8.26 -12.21 -15.47
CA LEU A 228 -9.23 -13.24 -15.07
C LEU A 228 -10.65 -12.87 -15.52
N SER A 229 -11.04 -11.59 -15.40
CA SER A 229 -12.36 -11.13 -15.82
C SER A 229 -12.53 -11.15 -17.34
N ASN A 230 -11.62 -10.50 -18.08
CA ASN A 230 -11.85 -10.20 -19.51
C ASN A 230 -11.33 -11.29 -20.46
N VAL A 231 -10.29 -12.06 -20.06
CA VAL A 231 -9.70 -13.11 -20.92
C VAL A 231 -10.24 -14.50 -20.55
N LEU A 232 -10.39 -14.77 -19.26
CA LEU A 232 -10.89 -16.07 -18.78
C LEU A 232 -12.39 -16.06 -18.45
N ASP A 233 -13.06 -14.93 -18.65
CA ASP A 233 -14.51 -14.76 -18.45
C ASP A 233 -14.98 -15.24 -17.06
N THR A 234 -14.16 -14.97 -16.04
CA THR A 234 -14.54 -15.30 -14.66
C THR A 234 -15.46 -14.23 -14.08
N GLY A 235 -16.40 -14.66 -13.25
CA GLY A 235 -17.25 -13.72 -12.53
C GLY A 235 -16.44 -12.80 -11.58
N PRO A 236 -17.01 -11.63 -11.19
CA PRO A 236 -16.31 -10.59 -10.42
C PRO A 236 -15.68 -11.12 -9.12
N GLY A 237 -16.33 -12.07 -8.46
CA GLY A 237 -15.84 -12.67 -7.21
C GLY A 237 -14.54 -13.45 -7.42
N LEU A 238 -14.42 -14.22 -8.52
CA LEU A 238 -13.26 -15.04 -8.79
C LEU A 238 -12.12 -14.22 -9.40
N ALA A 239 -12.44 -13.16 -10.14
CA ALA A 239 -11.44 -12.28 -10.74
C ALA A 239 -10.46 -11.69 -9.70
N ALA A 240 -10.95 -11.32 -8.52
CA ALA A 240 -10.11 -10.86 -7.41
C ALA A 240 -9.19 -11.94 -6.82
N GLY A 241 -9.48 -13.24 -7.09
CA GLY A 241 -8.74 -14.38 -6.56
C GLY A 241 -7.29 -14.44 -7.01
N GLY A 242 -6.97 -13.94 -8.21
CA GLY A 242 -5.60 -13.90 -8.73
C GLY A 242 -4.67 -13.08 -7.84
N PHE A 243 -5.05 -11.86 -7.53
CA PHE A 243 -4.27 -11.00 -6.66
C PHE A 243 -4.30 -11.46 -5.19
N ALA A 244 -5.42 -12.04 -4.74
CA ALA A 244 -5.49 -12.64 -3.40
C ALA A 244 -4.46 -13.76 -3.23
N ALA A 245 -4.37 -14.70 -4.18
CA ALA A 245 -3.41 -15.80 -4.15
C ALA A 245 -1.95 -15.28 -4.20
N PHE A 246 -1.67 -14.30 -5.07
CA PHE A 246 -0.38 -13.65 -5.14
C PHE A 246 0.01 -13.02 -3.80
N SER A 247 -0.89 -12.23 -3.20
CA SER A 247 -0.64 -11.55 -1.93
C SER A 247 -0.42 -12.53 -0.78
N LEU A 248 -1.17 -13.63 -0.74
CA LEU A 248 -1.01 -14.68 0.27
C LEU A 248 0.37 -15.34 0.17
N THR A 249 0.77 -15.76 -1.03
CA THR A 249 2.07 -16.41 -1.25
C THR A 249 3.24 -15.46 -0.97
N MET A 250 3.11 -14.19 -1.36
CA MET A 250 4.08 -13.15 -1.04
C MET A 250 4.20 -12.94 0.49
N GLY A 251 3.07 -12.91 1.21
CA GLY A 251 3.04 -12.79 2.67
C GLY A 251 3.76 -13.94 3.36
N ILE A 252 3.52 -15.17 2.93
CA ILE A 252 4.19 -16.37 3.45
C ILE A 252 5.71 -16.27 3.19
N GLY A 253 6.12 -15.90 1.96
CA GLY A 253 7.54 -15.72 1.63
C GLY A 253 8.21 -14.65 2.50
N ARG A 254 7.57 -13.50 2.71
CA ARG A 254 8.09 -12.40 3.53
C ARG A 254 8.23 -12.76 5.01
N LEU A 255 7.43 -13.69 5.56
CA LEU A 255 7.58 -14.15 6.94
C LEU A 255 8.93 -14.85 7.20
N THR A 256 9.55 -15.42 6.18
CA THR A 256 10.86 -16.08 6.32
C THR A 256 12.01 -15.07 6.30
N GLY A 257 11.79 -13.87 5.75
CA GLY A 257 12.84 -12.87 5.51
C GLY A 257 13.56 -12.41 6.77
N ASP A 258 12.83 -12.14 7.87
CA ASP A 258 13.44 -11.73 9.13
C ASP A 258 14.39 -12.79 9.71
N ARG A 259 14.12 -14.09 9.44
CA ARG A 259 14.99 -15.19 9.86
C ARG A 259 16.24 -15.29 8.98
N LEU A 260 16.09 -15.11 7.67
CA LEU A 260 17.20 -15.17 6.73
C LEU A 260 18.19 -14.02 6.93
N VAL A 261 17.71 -12.83 7.28
CA VAL A 261 18.58 -11.67 7.57
C VAL A 261 19.32 -11.84 8.90
N TYR A 262 18.80 -12.68 9.81
CA TYR A 262 19.45 -12.93 11.11
C TYR A 262 20.57 -13.96 11.05
N LEU A 263 20.59 -14.82 10.01
CA LEU A 263 21.64 -15.81 9.75
C LEU A 263 22.86 -15.20 9.08
#